data_1718614e57bf971aea30c5686cd3218f
#
_entry.id   1718614e57bf971aea30c5686cd3218f
#
_cell.length_a   1.000
_cell.length_b   1.000
_cell.length_c   1.000
_cell.angle_alpha   90.00
_cell.angle_beta   90.00
_cell.angle_gamma   90.00
#
_symmetry.space_group_name_H-M   'P 1'
#
loop_
_entity.id
_entity.type
_entity.pdbx_description
1 polymer ?
#
loop_
_entity_poly.entity_id
_entity_poly.type
_entity_poly.pdbx_seq_one_letter_code
_entity_poly.pdbx_strand_id
1 'polypeptide(L)'
;NFKDKGGYGLPISDNASGGWLGLEAVKHSLLVFDELIPHSLLFASICDNLAVSNPQQLVTKVAGFKGREFGALAPSVVAAYKKGCAAAGALIQQGASYLNDVGQTLTCKAPNEKTFTNNQDLPLCLVGGLSHVYQPLLSADLQTRLIEPKSSPQAAVIQYAKQQVALA
;
A
#
# COMPACT_ATOMS: atom_id res chain seq x y z
N ASN A 1 -9.60 2.07 23.40
CA ASN A 1 -10.39 1.89 22.16
C ASN A 1 -9.44 1.81 20.99
N PHE A 2 -9.56 0.74 20.18
CA PHE A 2 -8.86 0.61 18.91
C PHE A 2 -9.75 1.19 17.81
N LYS A 3 -9.12 1.88 16.83
CA LYS A 3 -9.76 2.29 15.58
C LYS A 3 -9.01 1.62 14.45
N ASP A 4 -9.71 0.81 13.66
CA ASP A 4 -9.19 0.19 12.47
C ASP A 4 -9.76 0.88 11.23
N LYS A 5 -8.93 1.10 10.23
CA LYS A 5 -9.30 1.66 8.94
C LYS A 5 -8.61 0.93 7.81
N GLY A 6 -9.38 0.40 6.87
CA GLY A 6 -8.86 -0.38 5.75
C GLY A 6 -8.45 -1.80 6.15
N GLY A 7 -7.60 -2.44 5.34
CA GLY A 7 -7.05 -3.76 5.65
C GLY A 7 -8.05 -4.91 5.54
N TYR A 8 -9.12 -4.77 4.76
CA TYR A 8 -10.16 -5.81 4.61
C TYR A 8 -9.81 -6.91 3.61
N GLY A 9 -8.63 -6.85 3.03
CA GLY A 9 -8.12 -7.87 2.10
C GLY A 9 -8.32 -7.55 0.63
N LEU A 10 -7.38 -8.05 -0.18
CA LEU A 10 -7.41 -7.98 -1.63
C LEU A 10 -8.47 -8.96 -2.19
N PRO A 11 -9.20 -8.67 -3.27
CA PRO A 11 -9.05 -7.49 -4.14
C PRO A 11 -9.90 -6.27 -3.74
N ILE A 12 -10.66 -6.35 -2.65
CA ILE A 12 -11.66 -5.34 -2.28
C ILE A 12 -11.02 -4.13 -1.59
N SER A 13 -9.96 -4.36 -0.83
CA SER A 13 -9.30 -3.35 -0.01
C SER A 13 -7.77 -3.49 -0.09
N ASP A 14 -7.06 -3.15 1.01
CA ASP A 14 -5.59 -3.16 1.13
C ASP A 14 -4.88 -2.14 0.24
N ASN A 15 -5.54 -1.02 -0.06
CA ASN A 15 -4.96 0.08 -0.84
C ASN A 15 -3.59 0.47 -0.25
N ALA A 16 -2.67 0.85 -1.12
CA ALA A 16 -1.27 1.14 -0.81
C ALA A 16 -0.43 -0.09 -0.37
N SER A 17 -1.00 -1.29 -0.28
CA SER A 17 -0.21 -2.51 -0.09
C SER A 17 0.54 -2.91 -1.36
N GLY A 18 1.56 -3.78 -1.21
CA GLY A 18 2.23 -4.37 -2.37
C GLY A 18 1.28 -5.19 -3.25
N GLY A 19 0.32 -5.91 -2.62
CA GLY A 19 -0.69 -6.69 -3.33
C GLY A 19 -1.61 -5.81 -4.18
N TRP A 20 -2.11 -4.72 -3.60
CA TRP A 20 -2.92 -3.75 -4.33
C TRP A 20 -2.12 -3.12 -5.48
N LEU A 21 -0.89 -2.70 -5.22
CA LEU A 21 -0.04 -2.06 -6.23
C LEU A 21 0.23 -2.98 -7.42
N GLY A 22 0.49 -4.26 -7.16
CA GLY A 22 0.67 -5.27 -8.22
C GLY A 22 -0.62 -5.57 -8.99
N LEU A 23 -1.77 -5.65 -8.31
CA LEU A 23 -3.07 -5.83 -8.95
C LEU A 23 -3.41 -4.64 -9.88
N GLU A 24 -3.22 -3.41 -9.42
CA GLU A 24 -3.46 -2.22 -10.24
C GLU A 24 -2.51 -2.14 -11.44
N ALA A 25 -1.25 -2.57 -11.28
CA ALA A 25 -0.30 -2.67 -12.40
C ALA A 25 -0.73 -3.71 -13.45
N VAL A 26 -1.30 -4.83 -13.03
CA VAL A 26 -1.88 -5.83 -13.96
C VAL A 26 -3.10 -5.25 -14.69
N LYS A 27 -4.02 -4.59 -13.98
CA LYS A 27 -5.18 -3.92 -14.60
C LYS A 27 -4.72 -2.85 -15.61
N HIS A 28 -3.72 -2.04 -15.26
CA HIS A 28 -3.11 -1.08 -16.17
C HIS A 28 -2.57 -1.77 -17.43
N SER A 29 -1.91 -2.92 -17.28
CA SER A 29 -1.35 -3.66 -18.41
C SER A 29 -2.42 -4.20 -19.37
N LEU A 30 -3.59 -4.59 -18.86
CA LEU A 30 -4.72 -4.97 -19.70
C LEU A 30 -5.23 -3.79 -20.54
N LEU A 31 -5.34 -2.59 -19.96
CA LEU A 31 -5.74 -1.39 -20.69
C LEU A 31 -4.75 -1.03 -21.82
N VAL A 32 -3.46 -1.31 -21.62
CA VAL A 32 -2.45 -1.14 -22.68
C VAL A 32 -2.62 -2.18 -23.79
N PHE A 33 -2.86 -3.45 -23.44
CA PHE A 33 -3.15 -4.48 -24.44
C PHE A 33 -4.41 -4.19 -25.27
N ASP A 34 -5.41 -3.57 -24.64
CA ASP A 34 -6.66 -3.14 -25.30
C ASP A 34 -6.51 -1.81 -26.06
N GLU A 35 -5.29 -1.27 -26.15
CA GLU A 35 -4.97 0.01 -26.83
C GLU A 35 -5.75 1.23 -26.28
N LEU A 36 -6.30 1.13 -25.07
CA LEU A 36 -7.04 2.21 -24.42
C LEU A 36 -6.12 3.28 -23.80
N ILE A 37 -4.88 2.90 -23.50
CA ILE A 37 -3.84 3.79 -22.99
C ILE A 37 -2.49 3.45 -23.65
N PRO A 38 -1.57 4.42 -23.72
CA PRO A 38 -0.30 4.19 -24.40
C PRO A 38 0.62 3.23 -23.64
N HIS A 39 1.54 2.61 -24.38
CA HIS A 39 2.63 1.83 -23.81
C HIS A 39 3.44 2.61 -22.80
N SER A 40 3.86 1.96 -21.72
CA SER A 40 4.65 2.56 -20.65
C SER A 40 5.75 1.63 -20.15
N LEU A 41 6.74 2.19 -19.46
CA LEU A 41 7.76 1.38 -18.80
C LEU A 41 7.15 0.44 -17.75
N LEU A 42 6.07 0.84 -17.09
CA LEU A 42 5.33 -0.01 -16.16
C LEU A 42 4.81 -1.26 -16.88
N PHE A 43 4.12 -1.07 -18.01
CA PHE A 43 3.59 -2.16 -18.82
C PHE A 43 4.68 -3.14 -19.23
N ALA A 44 5.79 -2.64 -19.82
CA ALA A 44 6.92 -3.47 -20.21
C ALA A 44 7.47 -4.28 -19.02
N SER A 45 7.67 -3.61 -17.86
CA SER A 45 8.19 -4.27 -16.65
C SER A 45 7.26 -5.37 -16.11
N ILE A 46 5.95 -5.20 -16.20
CA ILE A 46 4.98 -6.22 -15.76
C ILE A 46 4.97 -7.40 -16.75
N CYS A 47 4.94 -7.13 -18.05
CA CYS A 47 4.98 -8.18 -19.08
C CYS A 47 6.26 -9.01 -18.99
N ASP A 48 7.41 -8.38 -18.80
CA ASP A 48 8.71 -9.06 -18.63
C ASP A 48 8.73 -9.92 -17.35
N ASN A 49 8.27 -9.36 -16.22
CA ASN A 49 8.25 -10.06 -14.93
C ASN A 49 7.36 -11.33 -14.99
N LEU A 50 6.22 -11.23 -15.66
CA LEU A 50 5.27 -12.34 -15.79
C LEU A 50 5.55 -13.25 -17.00
N ALA A 51 6.48 -12.88 -17.90
CA ALA A 51 6.78 -13.53 -19.15
C ALA A 51 5.53 -13.71 -20.04
N VAL A 52 4.79 -12.60 -20.27
CA VAL A 52 3.56 -12.57 -21.06
C VAL A 52 3.66 -11.56 -22.21
N SER A 53 3.02 -11.86 -23.33
CA SER A 53 3.05 -11.03 -24.54
C SER A 53 1.67 -10.69 -25.11
N ASN A 54 0.61 -11.17 -24.49
CA ASN A 54 -0.77 -10.89 -24.90
C ASN A 54 -1.73 -10.94 -23.70
N PRO A 55 -2.95 -10.37 -23.81
CA PRO A 55 -3.88 -10.27 -22.70
C PRO A 55 -4.35 -11.62 -22.17
N GLN A 56 -4.50 -12.65 -23.03
CA GLN A 56 -4.93 -13.98 -22.64
C GLN A 56 -3.89 -14.67 -21.75
N GLN A 57 -2.60 -14.54 -22.09
CA GLN A 57 -1.51 -15.04 -21.26
C GLN A 57 -1.49 -14.32 -19.91
N LEU A 58 -1.67 -12.99 -19.89
CA LEU A 58 -1.71 -12.20 -18.66
C LEU A 58 -2.83 -12.68 -17.74
N VAL A 59 -4.06 -12.75 -18.26
CA VAL A 59 -5.23 -13.19 -17.49
C VAL A 59 -5.04 -14.61 -16.94
N THR A 60 -4.60 -15.54 -17.80
CA THR A 60 -4.34 -16.92 -17.38
C THR A 60 -3.27 -16.98 -16.28
N LYS A 61 -2.21 -16.19 -16.41
CA LYS A 61 -1.10 -16.17 -15.46
C LYS A 61 -1.54 -15.69 -14.07
N VAL A 62 -2.41 -14.69 -14.01
CA VAL A 62 -2.81 -14.05 -12.73
C VAL A 62 -4.11 -14.62 -12.15
N ALA A 63 -4.83 -15.49 -12.84
CA ALA A 63 -6.14 -16.01 -12.44
C ALA A 63 -6.18 -16.63 -11.02
N GLY A 64 -5.06 -17.21 -10.58
CA GLY A 64 -4.93 -17.80 -9.24
C GLY A 64 -4.18 -16.93 -8.22
N PHE A 65 -3.78 -15.72 -8.60
CA PHE A 65 -2.99 -14.85 -7.73
C PHE A 65 -3.79 -14.36 -6.53
N LYS A 66 -3.11 -14.35 -5.38
CA LYS A 66 -3.57 -13.74 -4.13
C LYS A 66 -2.68 -12.55 -3.79
N GLY A 67 -2.87 -11.94 -2.65
CA GLY A 67 -2.12 -10.77 -2.21
C GLY A 67 -0.59 -10.92 -2.25
N ARG A 68 -0.07 -12.12 -1.99
CA ARG A 68 1.36 -12.41 -2.03
C ARG A 68 1.92 -12.36 -3.46
N GLU A 69 1.25 -13.02 -4.40
CA GLU A 69 1.69 -13.11 -5.80
C GLU A 69 1.60 -11.74 -6.47
N PHE A 70 0.49 -11.01 -6.27
CA PHE A 70 0.41 -9.61 -6.71
C PHE A 70 1.48 -8.74 -6.04
N GLY A 71 1.73 -8.93 -4.74
CA GLY A 71 2.74 -8.21 -3.99
C GLY A 71 4.16 -8.38 -4.55
N ALA A 72 4.45 -9.52 -5.16
CA ALA A 72 5.72 -9.78 -5.83
C ALA A 72 5.97 -8.89 -7.07
N LEU A 73 4.92 -8.25 -7.62
CA LEU A 73 5.02 -7.28 -8.71
C LEU A 73 5.34 -5.85 -8.24
N ALA A 74 5.11 -5.53 -6.96
CA ALA A 74 5.33 -4.19 -6.42
C ALA A 74 6.75 -3.64 -6.65
N PRO A 75 7.83 -4.43 -6.54
CA PRO A 75 9.18 -3.96 -6.87
C PRO A 75 9.32 -3.45 -8.30
N SER A 76 8.65 -4.08 -9.29
CA SER A 76 8.65 -3.62 -10.69
C SER A 76 7.96 -2.27 -10.84
N VAL A 77 6.84 -2.05 -10.14
CA VAL A 77 6.14 -0.76 -10.11
C VAL A 77 7.03 0.33 -9.49
N VAL A 78 7.66 0.04 -8.35
CA VAL A 78 8.57 0.98 -7.68
C VAL A 78 9.79 1.30 -8.55
N ALA A 79 10.34 0.30 -9.25
CA ALA A 79 11.47 0.52 -10.17
C ALA A 79 11.06 1.40 -11.36
N ALA A 80 9.89 1.19 -11.94
CA ALA A 80 9.35 2.05 -13.01
C ALA A 80 9.10 3.48 -12.50
N TYR A 81 8.54 3.63 -11.31
CA TYR A 81 8.35 4.94 -10.65
C TYR A 81 9.66 5.70 -10.49
N LYS A 82 10.71 5.05 -9.94
CA LYS A 82 12.04 5.65 -9.77
C LYS A 82 12.69 6.07 -11.08
N LYS A 83 12.30 5.45 -12.20
CA LYS A 83 12.72 5.85 -13.56
C LYS A 83 11.85 6.93 -14.19
N GLY A 84 10.92 7.52 -13.45
CA GLY A 84 10.06 8.61 -13.93
C GLY A 84 8.85 8.16 -14.76
N CYS A 85 8.45 6.87 -14.70
CA CYS A 85 7.27 6.39 -15.41
C CYS A 85 5.99 7.02 -14.83
N ALA A 86 5.29 7.82 -15.64
CA ALA A 86 4.08 8.53 -15.21
C ALA A 86 2.97 7.56 -14.72
N ALA A 87 2.78 6.43 -15.42
CA ALA A 87 1.80 5.42 -15.04
C ALA A 87 2.09 4.82 -13.65
N ALA A 88 3.35 4.46 -13.39
CA ALA A 88 3.76 3.97 -12.08
C ALA A 88 3.63 5.07 -11.01
N GLY A 89 3.98 6.32 -11.36
CA GLY A 89 3.81 7.47 -10.49
C GLY A 89 2.35 7.69 -10.07
N ALA A 90 1.41 7.55 -11.01
CA ALA A 90 -0.01 7.66 -10.71
C ALA A 90 -0.49 6.61 -9.69
N LEU A 91 -0.06 5.36 -9.81
CA LEU A 91 -0.40 4.30 -8.85
C LEU A 91 0.20 4.57 -7.47
N ILE A 92 1.47 4.97 -7.40
CA ILE A 92 2.12 5.33 -6.14
C ILE A 92 1.41 6.53 -5.49
N GLN A 93 1.06 7.55 -6.26
CA GLN A 93 0.34 8.72 -5.75
C GLN A 93 -1.05 8.38 -5.24
N GLN A 94 -1.77 7.47 -5.91
CA GLN A 94 -3.07 6.98 -5.44
C GLN A 94 -2.95 6.25 -4.09
N GLY A 95 -1.93 5.41 -3.93
CA GLY A 95 -1.64 4.77 -2.65
C GLY A 95 -1.27 5.77 -1.56
N ALA A 96 -0.46 6.79 -1.88
CA ALA A 96 -0.10 7.86 -0.95
C ALA A 96 -1.32 8.69 -0.51
N SER A 97 -2.23 9.01 -1.44
CA SER A 97 -3.49 9.71 -1.12
C SER A 97 -4.32 8.91 -0.12
N TYR A 98 -4.49 7.61 -0.37
CA TYR A 98 -5.21 6.73 0.56
C TYR A 98 -4.58 6.73 1.97
N LEU A 99 -3.25 6.64 2.06
CA LEU A 99 -2.55 6.67 3.36
C LEU A 99 -2.71 8.02 4.07
N ASN A 100 -2.74 9.13 3.33
CA ASN A 100 -3.02 10.45 3.88
C ASN A 100 -4.44 10.51 4.47
N ASP A 101 -5.44 10.02 3.74
CA ASP A 101 -6.83 9.99 4.19
C ASP A 101 -7.01 9.11 5.45
N VAL A 102 -6.37 7.94 5.47
CA VAL A 102 -6.36 7.05 6.64
C VAL A 102 -5.67 7.72 7.82
N GLY A 103 -4.49 8.31 7.62
CA GLY A 103 -3.74 9.01 8.66
C GLY A 103 -4.55 10.15 9.28
N GLN A 104 -5.16 10.98 8.46
CA GLN A 104 -6.05 12.06 8.92
C GLN A 104 -7.26 11.53 9.68
N THR A 105 -7.93 10.48 9.14
CA THR A 105 -9.12 9.91 9.78
C THR A 105 -8.81 9.29 11.14
N LEU A 106 -7.67 8.64 11.30
CA LEU A 106 -7.25 8.06 12.58
C LEU A 106 -6.95 9.12 13.63
N THR A 107 -6.58 10.32 13.21
CA THR A 107 -6.19 11.41 14.08
C THR A 107 -7.31 12.44 14.33
N CYS A 108 -8.37 12.44 13.50
CA CYS A 108 -9.54 13.29 13.72
C CYS A 108 -10.43 12.74 14.85
N LYS A 109 -11.01 13.66 15.64
CA LYS A 109 -12.06 13.33 16.61
C LYS A 109 -13.30 12.86 15.87
N ALA A 110 -13.88 11.73 16.30
CA ALA A 110 -15.27 11.45 15.94
C ALA A 110 -16.19 12.50 16.62
N PRO A 111 -17.22 13.02 15.91
CA PRO A 111 -18.05 14.12 16.40
C PRO A 111 -18.72 13.88 17.76
N ASN A 112 -18.83 12.63 18.19
CA ASN A 112 -19.56 12.21 19.40
C ASN A 112 -18.66 11.61 20.51
N GLU A 113 -17.33 11.62 20.37
CA GLU A 113 -16.43 11.07 21.40
C GLU A 113 -16.01 12.15 22.41
N LYS A 114 -16.60 12.11 23.60
CA LYS A 114 -16.33 13.05 24.71
C LYS A 114 -14.99 12.83 25.45
N THR A 115 -14.20 11.81 25.09
CA THR A 115 -13.11 11.31 25.96
C THR A 115 -11.70 11.29 25.35
N PHE A 116 -11.47 11.81 24.15
CA PHE A 116 -10.11 11.89 23.61
C PHE A 116 -9.60 13.33 23.58
N THR A 117 -8.52 13.57 24.32
CA THR A 117 -7.61 14.70 24.10
C THR A 117 -7.25 14.78 22.59
N ASN A 118 -6.98 15.95 22.08
CA ASN A 118 -6.60 16.18 20.69
C ASN A 118 -5.61 15.10 20.21
N ASN A 119 -6.08 14.17 19.36
CA ASN A 119 -5.23 13.12 18.76
C ASN A 119 -4.25 13.68 17.71
N GLN A 120 -4.22 15.00 17.52
CA GLN A 120 -3.33 15.67 16.57
C GLN A 120 -1.84 15.48 16.90
N ASP A 121 -1.52 15.17 18.17
CA ASP A 121 -0.14 14.99 18.64
C ASP A 121 0.29 13.51 18.74
N LEU A 122 -0.58 12.56 18.36
CA LEU A 122 -0.20 11.15 18.41
C LEU A 122 0.88 10.85 17.39
N PRO A 123 1.98 10.21 17.82
CA PRO A 123 3.01 9.78 16.90
C PRO A 123 2.46 8.74 15.93
N LEU A 124 2.92 8.80 14.69
CA LEU A 124 2.58 7.86 13.63
C LEU A 124 3.78 6.99 13.31
N CYS A 125 3.53 5.74 12.99
CA CYS A 125 4.57 4.83 12.53
C CYS A 125 4.12 4.19 11.21
N LEU A 126 4.87 4.42 10.13
CA LEU A 126 4.63 3.79 8.84
C LEU A 126 5.53 2.56 8.73
N VAL A 127 4.92 1.38 8.66
CA VAL A 127 5.66 0.11 8.60
C VAL A 127 5.34 -0.67 7.33
N GLY A 128 6.27 -1.54 6.92
CA GLY A 128 6.11 -2.41 5.75
C GLY A 128 7.11 -2.08 4.64
N GLY A 129 7.19 -2.97 3.64
CA GLY A 129 8.20 -2.90 2.57
C GLY A 129 8.11 -1.67 1.67
N LEU A 130 6.95 -1.00 1.62
CA LEU A 130 6.73 0.20 0.82
C LEU A 130 6.78 1.51 1.64
N SER A 131 7.05 1.45 2.95
CA SER A 131 7.09 2.63 3.82
C SER A 131 8.02 3.72 3.28
N HIS A 132 9.22 3.34 2.83
CA HIS A 132 10.22 4.24 2.26
C HIS A 132 9.78 4.91 0.94
N VAL A 133 8.83 4.31 0.22
CA VAL A 133 8.28 4.88 -1.02
C VAL A 133 7.20 5.91 -0.70
N TYR A 134 6.33 5.61 0.27
CA TYR A 134 5.18 6.45 0.61
C TYR A 134 5.51 7.59 1.58
N GLN A 135 6.47 7.39 2.48
CA GLN A 135 6.84 8.38 3.50
C GLN A 135 7.05 9.80 2.94
N PRO A 136 7.83 10.02 1.85
CA PRO A 136 8.04 11.37 1.30
C PRO A 136 6.79 11.95 0.60
N LEU A 137 5.75 11.15 0.37
CA LEU A 137 4.50 11.53 -0.29
C LEU A 137 3.35 11.80 0.69
N LEU A 138 3.58 11.59 1.98
CA LEU A 138 2.61 11.95 3.01
C LEU A 138 2.52 13.46 3.14
N SER A 139 1.36 13.95 3.63
CA SER A 139 1.17 15.37 3.94
C SER A 139 2.19 15.84 4.98
N ALA A 140 2.54 17.12 4.95
CA ALA A 140 3.50 17.69 5.88
C ALA A 140 3.11 17.46 7.35
N ASP A 141 1.82 17.55 7.68
CA ASP A 141 1.30 17.27 9.01
C ASP A 141 1.59 15.82 9.44
N LEU A 142 1.32 14.84 8.58
CA LEU A 142 1.60 13.45 8.90
C LEU A 142 3.11 13.17 8.97
N GLN A 143 3.91 13.80 8.11
CA GLN A 143 5.37 13.64 8.13
C GLN A 143 6.01 14.14 9.42
N THR A 144 5.54 15.27 9.98
CA THR A 144 6.07 15.81 11.24
C THR A 144 5.81 14.90 12.45
N ARG A 145 4.86 13.99 12.33
CA ARG A 145 4.44 13.05 13.38
C ARG A 145 5.01 11.64 13.22
N LEU A 146 5.72 11.40 12.12
CA LEU A 146 6.35 10.10 11.89
C LEU A 146 7.46 9.85 12.89
N ILE A 147 7.43 8.66 13.48
CA ILE A 147 8.51 8.12 14.30
C ILE A 147 8.97 6.77 13.75
N GLU A 148 10.22 6.44 14.02
CA GLU A 148 10.76 5.13 13.71
C GLU A 148 10.10 4.04 14.59
N PRO A 149 9.83 2.84 14.03
CA PRO A 149 9.29 1.73 14.81
C PRO A 149 10.31 1.28 15.87
N LYS A 150 9.87 1.13 17.12
CA LYS A 150 10.71 0.67 18.25
C LYS A 150 11.18 -0.78 18.10
N SER A 151 10.51 -1.56 17.27
CA SER A 151 10.83 -2.98 17.01
C SER A 151 10.25 -3.41 15.67
N SER A 152 10.71 -4.56 15.14
CA SER A 152 10.08 -5.15 13.98
C SER A 152 8.62 -5.54 14.29
N PRO A 153 7.72 -5.56 13.29
CA PRO A 153 6.33 -5.99 13.47
C PRO A 153 6.23 -7.38 14.14
N GLN A 154 7.08 -8.32 13.75
CA GLN A 154 7.11 -9.66 14.32
C GLN A 154 7.49 -9.64 15.81
N ALA A 155 8.51 -8.87 16.19
CA ALA A 155 8.91 -8.75 17.60
C ALA A 155 7.81 -8.05 18.42
N ALA A 156 7.15 -7.04 17.88
CA ALA A 156 6.05 -6.35 18.53
C ALA A 156 4.85 -7.29 18.81
N VAL A 157 4.47 -8.13 17.84
CA VAL A 157 3.39 -9.13 18.00
C VAL A 157 3.75 -10.14 19.12
N ILE A 158 4.99 -10.64 19.14
CA ILE A 158 5.45 -11.57 20.18
C ILE A 158 5.40 -10.89 21.57
N GLN A 159 5.85 -9.65 21.66
CA GLN A 159 5.83 -8.89 22.91
C GLN A 159 4.39 -8.66 23.38
N TYR A 160 3.49 -8.28 22.48
CA TYR A 160 2.08 -8.09 22.78
C TYR A 160 1.43 -9.39 23.27
N ALA A 161 1.66 -10.52 22.59
CA ALA A 161 1.14 -11.82 23.00
C ALA A 161 1.63 -12.22 24.42
N LYS A 162 2.91 -12.00 24.73
CA LYS A 162 3.46 -12.26 26.08
C LYS A 162 2.79 -11.40 27.16
N GLN A 163 2.50 -10.13 26.87
CA GLN A 163 1.80 -9.24 27.79
C GLN A 163 0.37 -9.71 28.07
N GLN A 164 -0.35 -10.19 27.03
CA GLN A 164 -1.72 -10.71 27.22
C GLN A 164 -1.75 -11.97 28.09
N VAL A 165 -0.80 -12.89 27.89
CA VAL A 165 -0.68 -14.11 28.73
C VAL A 165 -0.32 -13.79 30.18
N ALA A 166 0.47 -12.75 30.43
CA ALA A 166 0.86 -12.34 31.79
C ALA A 166 -0.28 -11.62 32.56
N LEU A 167 -1.35 -11.19 31.86
CA LEU A 167 -2.52 -10.52 32.43
C LEU A 167 -3.74 -11.45 32.61
N ALA A 168 -3.64 -12.69 32.12
CA ALA A 168 -4.65 -13.74 32.26
C ALA A 168 -4.38 -14.66 33.44
#